data_79374d32370c0807bafe6646431108c0
#
_entry.id   79374d32370c0807bafe6646431108c0
#
_cell.length_a   1.000
_cell.length_b   1.000
_cell.length_c   1.000
_cell.angle_alpha   90.00
_cell.angle_beta   90.00
_cell.angle_gamma   90.00
#
_symmetry.space_group_name_H-M   'P 1'
#
loop_
_entity.id
_entity.type
_entity.pdbx_description
1 polymer ?
#
loop_
_entity_poly.entity_id
_entity_poly.type
_entity_poly.pdbx_seq_one_letter_code
_entity_poly.pdbx_strand_id
1 'polypeptide(L)'
;SLWLDIPIPADAEAGLYEGSVRISGLKNGKRIVADRQFTIQVYPVTLPKQSLLVTNWYFPDKFSFMNDNEYVEDDSPAYWECMRQLVETASAYGQNVWLLYETGTPVPTADGKGLTFDFSRMDKTIEFLLRHADVRLIEANHFAKRSHNGWTDPFWANVPVPDGEGSYVYQRLPYDDPRVQQYIAAYFPALQEHL
;
A
#
# COMPACT_ATOMS: atom_id res chain seq x y z
N SER A 1 -2.04 -9.90 -23.42
CA SER A 1 -0.66 -9.47 -23.70
C SER A 1 0.28 -10.17 -22.73
N LEU A 2 1.48 -10.44 -23.19
CA LEU A 2 2.57 -10.97 -22.37
C LEU A 2 3.55 -9.83 -22.11
N TRP A 3 4.03 -9.72 -20.90
CA TRP A 3 5.06 -8.78 -20.48
C TRP A 3 6.36 -9.55 -20.24
N LEU A 4 7.48 -9.00 -20.67
CA LEU A 4 8.80 -9.59 -20.49
C LEU A 4 9.74 -8.54 -19.90
N ASP A 5 10.19 -8.77 -18.69
CA ASP A 5 11.23 -7.98 -18.05
C ASP A 5 12.58 -8.66 -18.22
N ILE A 6 13.58 -7.90 -18.64
CA ILE A 6 14.94 -8.39 -18.81
C ILE A 6 15.84 -7.54 -17.91
N PRO A 7 16.21 -8.05 -16.72
CA PRO A 7 17.11 -7.32 -15.83
C PRO A 7 18.50 -7.25 -16.44
N ILE A 8 19.07 -6.03 -16.46
CA ILE A 8 20.46 -5.81 -16.88
C ILE A 8 21.31 -5.70 -15.61
N PRO A 9 22.25 -6.63 -15.38
CA PRO A 9 23.16 -6.54 -14.23
C PRO A 9 24.02 -5.26 -14.29
N ALA A 10 24.36 -4.72 -13.11
CA ALA A 10 25.13 -3.48 -13.03
C ALA A 10 26.57 -3.63 -13.62
N ASP A 11 27.07 -4.83 -13.68
CA ASP A 11 28.38 -5.22 -14.24
C ASP A 11 28.29 -5.73 -15.69
N ALA A 12 27.13 -5.59 -16.36
CA ALA A 12 26.99 -5.98 -17.76
C ALA A 12 27.90 -5.12 -18.63
N GLU A 13 28.65 -5.77 -19.53
CA GLU A 13 29.49 -5.05 -20.48
C GLU A 13 28.65 -4.24 -21.46
N ALA A 14 29.16 -3.05 -21.83
CA ALA A 14 28.49 -2.23 -22.85
C ALA A 14 28.56 -2.93 -24.20
N GLY A 15 27.44 -2.95 -24.93
CA GLY A 15 27.38 -3.63 -26.22
C GLY A 15 25.97 -3.88 -26.70
N LEU A 16 25.87 -4.50 -27.86
CA LEU A 16 24.63 -4.95 -28.46
C LEU A 16 24.45 -6.45 -28.17
N TYR A 17 23.35 -6.78 -27.53
CA TYR A 17 22.98 -8.16 -27.20
C TYR A 17 21.76 -8.57 -28.02
N GLU A 18 21.82 -9.75 -28.59
CA GLU A 18 20.72 -10.36 -29.31
C GLU A 18 20.08 -11.46 -28.48
N GLY A 19 18.76 -11.50 -28.46
CA GLY A 19 18.01 -12.50 -27.74
C GLY A 19 16.82 -13.00 -28.54
N SER A 20 16.25 -14.10 -28.09
CA SER A 20 15.00 -14.62 -28.63
C SER A 20 14.07 -15.08 -27.53
N VAL A 21 12.77 -14.89 -27.71
CA VAL A 21 11.75 -15.46 -26.84
C VAL A 21 10.85 -16.39 -27.64
N ARG A 22 10.64 -17.59 -27.12
CA ARG A 22 9.70 -18.56 -27.68
C ARG A 22 8.46 -18.63 -26.81
N ILE A 23 7.32 -18.31 -27.40
CA ILE A 23 6.01 -18.40 -26.77
C ILE A 23 5.30 -19.62 -27.34
N SER A 24 4.85 -20.52 -26.47
CA SER A 24 4.06 -21.67 -26.86
C SER A 24 2.77 -21.76 -26.04
N GLY A 25 1.70 -22.20 -26.69
CA GLY A 25 0.40 -22.33 -26.04
C GLY A 25 -0.52 -23.25 -26.84
N LEU A 26 -1.75 -23.40 -26.36
CA LEU A 26 -2.80 -24.15 -27.04
C LEU A 26 -3.87 -23.20 -27.54
N LYS A 27 -4.25 -23.35 -28.80
CA LYS A 27 -5.40 -22.67 -29.40
C LYS A 27 -6.30 -23.74 -30.01
N ASN A 28 -7.51 -23.87 -29.50
CA ASN A 28 -8.47 -24.91 -29.94
C ASN A 28 -7.85 -26.33 -29.93
N GLY A 29 -7.13 -26.66 -28.84
CA GLY A 29 -6.47 -27.95 -28.68
C GLY A 29 -5.20 -28.18 -29.53
N LYS A 30 -4.85 -27.23 -30.40
CA LYS A 30 -3.63 -27.30 -31.22
C LYS A 30 -2.50 -26.47 -30.61
N ARG A 31 -1.31 -27.07 -30.54
CA ARG A 31 -0.11 -26.33 -30.09
C ARG A 31 0.23 -25.25 -31.12
N ILE A 32 0.41 -24.04 -30.64
CA ILE A 32 0.96 -22.92 -31.42
C ILE A 32 2.28 -22.52 -30.81
N VAL A 33 3.22 -22.10 -31.65
CA VAL A 33 4.53 -21.59 -31.26
C VAL A 33 4.80 -20.32 -32.03
N ALA A 34 5.32 -19.31 -31.34
CA ALA A 34 5.80 -18.08 -31.95
C ALA A 34 7.16 -17.72 -31.39
N ASP A 35 8.12 -17.48 -32.28
CA ASP A 35 9.44 -16.96 -31.93
C ASP A 35 9.51 -15.48 -32.23
N ARG A 36 10.16 -14.71 -31.36
CA ARG A 36 10.46 -13.30 -31.54
C ARG A 36 11.91 -13.04 -31.21
N GLN A 37 12.59 -12.37 -32.12
CA GLN A 37 13.94 -11.86 -31.90
C GLN A 37 13.84 -10.44 -31.32
N PHE A 38 14.78 -10.09 -30.46
CA PHE A 38 14.95 -8.74 -29.93
C PHE A 38 16.42 -8.41 -29.76
N THR A 39 16.72 -7.13 -29.70
CA THR A 39 18.07 -6.64 -29.41
C THR A 39 18.02 -5.69 -28.22
N ILE A 40 19.07 -5.72 -27.39
CA ILE A 40 19.25 -4.84 -26.24
C ILE A 40 20.59 -4.12 -26.42
N GLN A 41 20.55 -2.79 -26.46
CA GLN A 41 21.75 -1.96 -26.40
C GLN A 41 22.07 -1.64 -24.93
N VAL A 42 23.16 -2.18 -24.41
CA VAL A 42 23.70 -1.81 -23.10
C VAL A 42 24.68 -0.67 -23.27
N TYR A 43 24.46 0.42 -22.57
CA TYR A 43 25.33 1.60 -22.58
C TYR A 43 26.36 1.51 -21.43
N PRO A 44 27.56 2.12 -21.58
CA PRO A 44 28.59 2.14 -20.54
C PRO A 44 28.26 3.16 -19.43
N VAL A 45 27.06 3.01 -18.85
CA VAL A 45 26.58 3.89 -17.79
C VAL A 45 25.69 3.09 -16.82
N THR A 46 25.93 3.29 -15.55
CA THR A 46 25.06 2.77 -14.50
C THR A 46 24.21 3.91 -13.97
N LEU A 47 22.90 3.72 -14.00
CA LEU A 47 21.99 4.71 -13.44
C LEU A 47 22.13 4.74 -11.91
N PRO A 48 22.20 5.93 -11.29
CA PRO A 48 22.17 6.03 -9.85
C PRO A 48 20.82 5.53 -9.30
N LYS A 49 20.83 5.13 -8.02
CA LYS A 49 19.55 4.86 -7.33
C LYS A 49 18.67 6.10 -7.45
N GLN A 50 17.41 5.91 -7.89
CA GLN A 50 16.49 7.02 -8.09
C GLN A 50 16.30 7.82 -6.80
N SER A 51 16.18 9.14 -6.93
CA SER A 51 15.94 10.07 -5.82
C SER A 51 14.47 10.49 -5.69
N LEU A 52 13.64 10.18 -6.68
CA LEU A 52 12.22 10.54 -6.67
C LEU A 52 11.48 9.77 -5.58
N LEU A 53 10.52 10.45 -4.96
CA LEU A 53 9.52 9.80 -4.11
C LEU A 53 8.41 9.26 -5.01
N VAL A 54 8.23 7.94 -4.98
CA VAL A 54 7.25 7.24 -5.81
C VAL A 54 6.28 6.51 -4.91
N THR A 55 5.01 6.84 -5.05
CA THR A 55 3.91 6.17 -4.38
C THR A 55 2.93 5.59 -5.39
N ASN A 56 2.48 4.38 -5.15
CA ASN A 56 1.29 3.80 -5.76
C ASN A 56 0.41 3.30 -4.63
N TRP A 57 -0.81 3.78 -4.58
CA TRP A 57 -1.75 3.32 -3.58
C TRP A 57 -2.20 1.90 -3.92
N TYR A 58 -2.26 1.07 -2.91
CA TYR A 58 -2.75 -0.29 -3.00
C TYR A 58 -3.98 -0.45 -2.10
N PHE A 59 -4.73 -1.51 -2.31
CA PHE A 59 -5.96 -1.77 -1.58
C PHE A 59 -5.93 -3.19 -1.02
N PRO A 60 -5.68 -3.37 0.28
CA PRO A 60 -5.61 -4.70 0.91
C PRO A 60 -6.87 -5.54 0.74
N ASP A 61 -8.04 -4.91 0.59
CA ASP A 61 -9.31 -5.58 0.28
C ASP A 61 -9.32 -6.30 -1.08
N LYS A 62 -8.30 -6.06 -1.91
CA LYS A 62 -8.11 -6.71 -3.22
C LYS A 62 -7.12 -7.87 -3.20
N PHE A 63 -6.58 -8.25 -2.06
CA PHE A 63 -5.61 -9.34 -1.96
C PHE A 63 -6.17 -10.71 -2.42
N SER A 64 -7.47 -10.88 -2.47
CA SER A 64 -8.07 -12.06 -3.09
C SER A 64 -7.57 -12.33 -4.52
N PHE A 65 -7.27 -11.29 -5.31
CA PHE A 65 -6.68 -11.46 -6.65
C PHE A 65 -5.27 -12.06 -6.63
N MET A 66 -4.57 -11.95 -5.52
CA MET A 66 -3.23 -12.52 -5.33
C MET A 66 -3.28 -13.90 -4.65
N ASN A 67 -4.44 -14.34 -4.22
CA ASN A 67 -4.69 -15.58 -3.50
C ASN A 67 -5.74 -16.44 -4.23
N ASP A 68 -5.52 -16.71 -5.52
CA ASP A 68 -6.38 -17.54 -6.38
C ASP A 68 -7.88 -17.17 -6.34
N ASN A 69 -8.19 -15.90 -6.09
CA ASN A 69 -9.52 -15.33 -5.85
C ASN A 69 -10.22 -15.82 -4.56
N GLU A 70 -9.49 -16.45 -3.66
CA GLU A 70 -10.00 -16.78 -2.34
C GLU A 70 -9.95 -15.55 -1.42
N TYR A 71 -10.90 -15.47 -0.50
CA TYR A 71 -10.94 -14.41 0.49
C TYR A 71 -9.68 -14.45 1.38
N VAL A 72 -9.09 -13.29 1.60
CA VAL A 72 -7.94 -13.11 2.48
C VAL A 72 -8.40 -12.40 3.73
N GLU A 73 -8.38 -13.11 4.86
CA GLU A 73 -8.70 -12.55 6.15
C GLU A 73 -7.61 -11.55 6.58
N ASP A 74 -8.05 -10.40 7.11
CA ASP A 74 -7.13 -9.38 7.61
C ASP A 74 -6.23 -9.94 8.72
N ASP A 75 -4.97 -9.52 8.71
CA ASP A 75 -3.93 -9.97 9.66
C ASP A 75 -3.57 -11.47 9.62
N SER A 76 -4.16 -12.24 8.72
CA SER A 76 -3.84 -13.67 8.54
C SER A 76 -2.45 -13.88 7.93
N PRO A 77 -1.88 -15.10 8.03
CA PRO A 77 -0.64 -15.43 7.30
C PRO A 77 -0.74 -15.17 5.78
N ALA A 78 -1.89 -15.45 5.17
CA ALA A 78 -2.15 -15.18 3.75
C ALA A 78 -2.14 -13.68 3.45
N TYR A 79 -2.70 -12.84 4.32
CA TYR A 79 -2.64 -11.38 4.21
C TYR A 79 -1.19 -10.89 4.17
N TRP A 80 -0.37 -11.33 5.12
CA TRP A 80 1.03 -10.91 5.19
C TRP A 80 1.88 -11.44 4.04
N GLU A 81 1.57 -12.61 3.51
CA GLU A 81 2.22 -13.13 2.31
C GLU A 81 1.85 -12.31 1.06
N CYS A 82 0.58 -11.97 0.85
CA CYS A 82 0.16 -11.07 -0.22
C CYS A 82 0.83 -9.70 -0.09
N MET A 83 0.87 -9.16 1.15
CA MET A 83 1.53 -7.90 1.45
C MET A 83 3.03 -7.96 1.10
N ARG A 84 3.72 -9.05 1.46
CA ARG A 84 5.14 -9.24 1.15
C ARG A 84 5.40 -9.23 -0.35
N GLN A 85 4.64 -10.02 -1.11
CA GLN A 85 4.77 -10.07 -2.57
C GLN A 85 4.53 -8.70 -3.21
N LEU A 86 3.52 -7.98 -2.73
CA LEU A 86 3.21 -6.63 -3.22
C LEU A 86 4.37 -5.67 -2.97
N VAL A 87 4.82 -5.55 -1.71
CA VAL A 87 5.81 -4.53 -1.33
C VAL A 87 7.19 -4.82 -1.90
N GLU A 88 7.61 -6.10 -1.94
CA GLU A 88 8.87 -6.50 -2.55
C GLU A 88 8.86 -6.22 -4.06
N THR A 89 7.75 -6.54 -4.75
CA THR A 89 7.60 -6.26 -6.18
C THR A 89 7.60 -4.76 -6.44
N ALA A 90 6.76 -3.99 -5.75
CA ALA A 90 6.66 -2.56 -5.96
C ALA A 90 7.98 -1.83 -5.64
N SER A 91 8.70 -2.26 -4.60
CA SER A 91 10.04 -1.74 -4.29
C SER A 91 11.06 -2.03 -5.39
N ALA A 92 11.03 -3.24 -5.98
CA ALA A 92 11.89 -3.59 -7.11
C ALA A 92 11.64 -2.69 -8.34
N TYR A 93 10.42 -2.14 -8.48
CA TYR A 93 10.04 -1.19 -9.52
C TYR A 93 10.09 0.28 -9.06
N GLY A 94 10.74 0.56 -7.93
CA GLY A 94 11.11 1.89 -7.50
C GLY A 94 10.13 2.59 -6.57
N GLN A 95 9.08 1.92 -6.10
CA GLN A 95 8.23 2.50 -5.06
C GLN A 95 9.02 2.60 -3.74
N ASN A 96 8.91 3.77 -3.09
CA ASN A 96 9.61 4.06 -1.84
C ASN A 96 8.80 4.96 -0.89
N VAL A 97 7.55 5.23 -1.24
CA VAL A 97 6.56 5.89 -0.37
C VAL A 97 5.38 4.92 -0.18
N TRP A 98 5.01 4.69 1.07
CA TRP A 98 4.02 3.68 1.42
C TRP A 98 2.86 4.28 2.19
N LEU A 99 1.65 4.07 1.68
CA LEU A 99 0.43 4.48 2.35
C LEU A 99 0.07 3.46 3.44
N LEU A 100 -0.11 3.96 4.67
CA LEU A 100 -0.70 3.19 5.76
C LEU A 100 -2.21 3.31 5.70
N TYR A 101 -2.89 2.19 5.80
CA TYR A 101 -4.36 2.14 5.93
C TYR A 101 -4.80 2.14 7.39
N GLU A 102 -3.93 1.71 8.27
CA GLU A 102 -4.16 1.66 9.69
C GLU A 102 -4.15 3.06 10.29
N THR A 103 -5.05 3.23 11.24
CA THR A 103 -5.08 4.37 12.16
C THR A 103 -5.04 3.83 13.58
N GLY A 104 -4.68 4.66 14.54
CA GLY A 104 -4.78 4.24 15.95
C GLY A 104 -6.22 3.82 16.29
N THR A 105 -6.37 2.67 16.93
CA THR A 105 -7.66 2.21 17.44
C THR A 105 -8.02 3.02 18.68
N PRO A 106 -9.17 3.69 18.74
CA PRO A 106 -9.55 4.48 19.89
C PRO A 106 -9.79 3.57 21.10
N VAL A 107 -9.23 3.97 22.24
CA VAL A 107 -9.40 3.29 23.53
C VAL A 107 -9.93 4.29 24.55
N PRO A 108 -10.97 3.96 25.32
CA PRO A 108 -11.45 4.82 26.37
C PRO A 108 -10.36 5.09 27.42
N THR A 109 -10.24 6.34 27.87
CA THR A 109 -9.44 6.62 29.06
C THR A 109 -10.09 5.99 30.30
N ALA A 110 -9.30 5.70 31.33
CA ALA A 110 -9.80 5.05 32.54
C ALA A 110 -10.91 5.84 33.27
N ASP A 111 -10.98 7.15 33.06
CA ASP A 111 -12.04 8.02 33.60
C ASP A 111 -13.23 8.16 32.64
N GLY A 112 -13.17 7.54 31.46
CA GLY A 112 -14.22 7.58 30.42
C GLY A 112 -14.44 8.96 29.77
N LYS A 113 -13.56 9.95 30.03
CA LYS A 113 -13.75 11.32 29.56
C LYS A 113 -12.83 11.70 28.41
N GLY A 114 -11.83 10.88 28.14
CA GLY A 114 -10.83 11.14 27.10
C GLY A 114 -10.74 10.01 26.10
N LEU A 115 -9.98 10.27 25.04
CA LEU A 115 -9.68 9.33 23.97
C LEU A 115 -8.17 9.10 23.94
N THR A 116 -7.77 7.83 24.04
CA THR A 116 -6.41 7.35 23.76
C THR A 116 -6.43 6.43 22.55
N PHE A 117 -5.26 6.00 22.09
CA PHE A 117 -5.17 5.20 20.88
C PHE A 117 -4.21 4.02 21.08
N ASP A 118 -4.61 2.86 20.60
CA ASP A 118 -3.74 1.71 20.41
C ASP A 118 -3.19 1.73 18.98
N PHE A 119 -1.89 1.86 18.84
CA PHE A 119 -1.19 1.89 17.57
C PHE A 119 -0.55 0.55 17.17
N SER A 120 -0.76 -0.51 17.93
CA SER A 120 -0.09 -1.82 17.75
C SER A 120 -0.24 -2.37 16.33
N ARG A 121 -1.39 -2.17 15.69
CA ARG A 121 -1.62 -2.63 14.32
C ARG A 121 -0.81 -1.80 13.31
N MET A 122 -0.73 -0.51 13.51
CA MET A 122 0.06 0.41 12.69
C MET A 122 1.55 0.08 12.81
N ASP A 123 2.05 -0.13 14.04
CA ASP A 123 3.44 -0.51 14.31
C ASP A 123 3.81 -1.79 13.57
N LYS A 124 2.96 -2.81 13.66
CA LYS A 124 3.16 -4.07 12.95
C LYS A 124 3.30 -3.87 11.44
N THR A 125 2.48 -3.00 10.85
CA THR A 125 2.56 -2.69 9.41
C THR A 125 3.84 -1.89 9.09
N ILE A 126 4.20 -0.92 9.91
CA ILE A 126 5.45 -0.14 9.74
C ILE A 126 6.67 -1.06 9.81
N GLU A 127 6.77 -1.90 10.84
CA GLU A 127 7.86 -2.87 10.99
C GLU A 127 7.94 -3.83 9.80
N PHE A 128 6.79 -4.28 9.31
CA PHE A 128 6.73 -5.12 8.13
C PHE A 128 7.27 -4.40 6.88
N LEU A 129 6.84 -3.17 6.63
CA LEU A 129 7.32 -2.35 5.52
C LEU A 129 8.83 -2.11 5.61
N LEU A 130 9.34 -1.75 6.78
CA LEU A 130 10.78 -1.54 7.01
C LEU A 130 11.62 -2.79 6.75
N ARG A 131 11.04 -3.98 6.93
CA ARG A 131 11.71 -5.26 6.70
C ARG A 131 11.70 -5.69 5.24
N HIS A 132 10.64 -5.40 4.50
CA HIS A 132 10.36 -5.99 3.18
C HIS A 132 10.36 -4.98 2.03
N ALA A 133 10.38 -3.68 2.30
CA ALA A 133 10.25 -2.64 1.28
C ALA A 133 11.41 -1.64 1.30
N ASP A 134 11.62 -0.92 0.19
CA ASP A 134 12.39 0.33 0.21
C ASP A 134 11.49 1.43 0.80
N VAL A 135 11.75 1.87 2.02
CA VAL A 135 10.95 2.86 2.71
C VAL A 135 11.75 4.16 2.86
N ARG A 136 11.29 5.21 2.21
CA ARG A 136 11.82 6.58 2.37
C ARG A 136 10.83 7.50 3.04
N LEU A 137 9.55 7.27 2.82
CA LEU A 137 8.46 8.04 3.39
C LEU A 137 7.27 7.12 3.65
N ILE A 138 6.58 7.37 4.74
CA ILE A 138 5.29 6.77 5.04
C ILE A 138 4.23 7.85 4.93
N GLU A 139 3.21 7.58 4.12
CA GLU A 139 2.04 8.42 3.96
C GLU A 139 0.93 7.92 4.90
N ALA A 140 0.41 8.79 5.74
CA ALA A 140 -0.69 8.44 6.62
C ALA A 140 -2.00 8.26 5.85
N ASN A 141 -2.92 7.47 6.40
CA ASN A 141 -4.24 7.27 5.82
C ASN A 141 -5.00 8.60 5.69
N HIS A 142 -5.85 8.67 4.69
CA HIS A 142 -6.72 9.80 4.46
C HIS A 142 -7.76 9.92 5.58
N PHE A 143 -7.61 10.96 6.37
CA PHE A 143 -8.49 11.22 7.50
C PHE A 143 -9.92 11.57 7.07
N ALA A 144 -10.07 12.31 5.98
CA ALA A 144 -11.37 12.71 5.45
C ALA A 144 -11.53 12.29 3.99
N LYS A 145 -12.75 11.94 3.63
CA LYS A 145 -13.12 11.56 2.26
C LYS A 145 -14.24 12.46 1.75
N ARG A 146 -14.31 12.65 0.44
CA ARG A 146 -15.45 13.36 -0.16
C ARG A 146 -16.72 12.53 -0.04
N SER A 147 -17.87 13.20 0.04
CA SER A 147 -19.18 12.52 0.20
C SER A 147 -19.53 11.64 -1.01
N HIS A 148 -19.10 12.08 -2.20
CA HIS A 148 -19.22 11.37 -3.47
C HIS A 148 -17.91 11.51 -4.25
N ASN A 149 -17.90 11.15 -5.51
CA ASN A 149 -16.69 11.24 -6.35
C ASN A 149 -16.47 12.61 -7.00
N GLY A 150 -17.27 13.60 -6.65
CA GLY A 150 -17.16 14.98 -7.18
C GLY A 150 -16.08 15.79 -6.48
N TRP A 151 -15.29 16.55 -7.24
CA TRP A 151 -14.23 17.41 -6.68
C TRP A 151 -14.74 18.54 -5.78
N THR A 152 -16.02 18.90 -5.92
CA THR A 152 -16.68 19.97 -5.16
C THR A 152 -17.48 19.45 -3.97
N ASP A 153 -17.57 18.12 -3.79
CA ASP A 153 -18.32 17.53 -2.71
C ASP A 153 -17.70 17.84 -1.35
N PRO A 154 -18.52 18.04 -0.30
CA PRO A 154 -18.03 18.28 1.04
C PRO A 154 -17.25 17.08 1.58
N PHE A 155 -16.29 17.35 2.45
CA PHE A 155 -15.55 16.33 3.13
C PHE A 155 -16.31 15.76 4.32
N TRP A 156 -16.15 14.47 4.53
CA TRP A 156 -16.66 13.70 5.65
C TRP A 156 -15.56 12.91 6.28
N ALA A 157 -15.61 12.72 7.58
CA ALA A 157 -14.71 11.86 8.32
C ALA A 157 -15.49 10.76 9.05
N ASN A 158 -14.90 9.58 9.15
CA ASN A 158 -15.37 8.55 10.05
C ASN A 158 -14.63 8.72 11.37
N VAL A 159 -15.34 9.08 12.43
CA VAL A 159 -14.74 9.29 13.74
C VAL A 159 -15.41 8.41 14.80
N PRO A 160 -14.67 7.93 15.79
CA PRO A 160 -15.24 7.22 16.93
C PRO A 160 -16.03 8.21 17.81
N VAL A 161 -17.25 7.86 18.10
CA VAL A 161 -18.13 8.64 18.99
C VAL A 161 -18.53 7.71 20.16
N PRO A 162 -18.48 8.18 21.42
CA PRO A 162 -18.91 7.37 22.55
C PRO A 162 -20.34 6.86 22.37
N ASP A 163 -20.55 5.58 22.63
CA ASP A 163 -21.87 4.93 22.55
C ASP A 163 -22.72 5.09 23.81
N GLY A 164 -22.14 5.63 24.89
CA GLY A 164 -22.77 5.78 26.20
C GLY A 164 -22.66 4.54 27.08
N GLU A 165 -22.10 3.44 26.55
CA GLU A 165 -21.92 2.15 27.28
C GLU A 165 -20.44 1.87 27.60
N GLY A 166 -19.56 2.87 27.38
CA GLY A 166 -18.12 2.75 27.64
C GLY A 166 -17.31 2.24 26.43
N SER A 167 -17.92 2.23 25.25
CA SER A 167 -17.29 1.89 23.98
C SER A 167 -17.48 3.00 22.95
N TYR A 168 -17.02 2.78 21.72
CA TYR A 168 -17.13 3.73 20.63
C TYR A 168 -17.79 3.11 19.41
N VAL A 169 -18.62 3.89 18.72
CA VAL A 169 -19.16 3.58 17.40
C VAL A 169 -18.63 4.57 16.38
N TYR A 170 -18.23 4.09 15.21
CA TYR A 170 -17.79 4.98 14.14
C TYR A 170 -19.01 5.65 13.49
N GLN A 171 -18.98 6.97 13.47
CA GLN A 171 -19.99 7.79 12.80
C GLN A 171 -19.35 8.56 11.64
N ARG A 172 -20.05 8.59 10.52
CA ARG A 172 -19.68 9.41 9.38
C ARG A 172 -20.26 10.82 9.58
N LEU A 173 -19.39 11.78 9.82
CA LEU A 173 -19.75 13.15 10.15
C LEU A 173 -19.16 14.14 9.13
N PRO A 174 -19.80 15.29 8.88
CA PRO A 174 -19.21 16.39 8.14
C PRO A 174 -17.88 16.80 8.77
N TYR A 175 -16.92 17.20 7.94
CA TYR A 175 -15.58 17.57 8.43
C TYR A 175 -15.58 18.72 9.44
N ASP A 176 -16.54 19.63 9.34
CA ASP A 176 -16.73 20.78 10.24
C ASP A 176 -17.53 20.44 11.51
N ASP A 177 -17.98 19.20 11.69
CA ASP A 177 -18.63 18.76 12.93
C ASP A 177 -17.64 18.86 14.12
N PRO A 178 -18.05 19.45 15.27
CA PRO A 178 -17.20 19.61 16.43
C PRO A 178 -16.56 18.31 16.93
N ARG A 179 -17.25 17.17 16.77
CA ARG A 179 -16.71 15.84 17.16
C ARG A 179 -15.55 15.42 16.28
N VAL A 180 -15.56 15.77 15.00
CA VAL A 180 -14.43 15.55 14.09
C VAL A 180 -13.23 16.38 14.56
N GLN A 181 -13.45 17.66 14.91
CA GLN A 181 -12.39 18.54 15.39
C GLN A 181 -11.80 18.04 16.73
N GLN A 182 -12.63 17.54 17.63
CA GLN A 182 -12.19 16.93 18.89
C GLN A 182 -11.34 15.67 18.65
N TYR A 183 -11.76 14.82 17.72
CA TYR A 183 -10.98 13.62 17.35
C TYR A 183 -9.62 13.99 16.77
N ILE A 184 -9.57 14.95 15.86
CA ILE A 184 -8.33 15.46 15.27
C ILE A 184 -7.38 15.97 16.35
N ALA A 185 -7.91 16.79 17.28
CA ALA A 185 -7.14 17.38 18.37
C ALA A 185 -6.60 16.34 19.36
N ALA A 186 -7.23 15.19 19.46
CA ALA A 186 -6.76 14.07 20.29
C ALA A 186 -5.78 13.16 19.51
N TYR A 187 -6.10 12.84 18.27
CA TYR A 187 -5.38 11.83 17.48
C TYR A 187 -3.97 12.28 17.09
N PHE A 188 -3.83 13.46 16.50
CA PHE A 188 -2.52 13.86 15.98
C PHE A 188 -1.44 14.07 17.05
N PRO A 189 -1.74 14.67 18.22
CA PRO A 189 -0.75 14.71 19.30
C PRO A 189 -0.37 13.32 19.81
N ALA A 190 -1.36 12.40 19.96
CA ALA A 190 -1.10 11.04 20.39
C ALA A 190 -0.22 10.27 19.37
N LEU A 191 -0.49 10.43 18.07
CA LEU A 191 0.35 9.85 17.02
C LEU A 191 1.76 10.43 17.04
N GLN A 192 1.90 11.75 17.21
CA GLN A 192 3.21 12.40 17.28
C GLN A 192 4.04 11.95 18.50
N GLU A 193 3.39 11.71 19.62
CA GLU A 193 4.07 11.22 20.83
C GLU A 193 4.47 9.75 20.68
N HIS A 194 3.69 8.98 19.91
CA HIS A 194 3.92 7.55 19.70
C HIS A 194 5.09 7.29 18.73
N LEU A 195 5.24 8.11 17.68
CA LEU A 195 6.30 7.97 16.66
C LEU A 195 7.64 8.54 17.12
#